data_601e208ca6cc8107ece1ddcaf0e07077
#
_entry.id   601e208ca6cc8107ece1ddcaf0e07077
#
_cell.length_a   1.000
_cell.length_b   1.000
_cell.length_c   1.000
_cell.angle_alpha   90.00
_cell.angle_beta   90.00
_cell.angle_gamma   90.00
#
_symmetry.space_group_name_H-M   'P 1'
#
loop_
_entity.id
_entity.type
_entity.pdbx_description
1 polymer ?
#
loop_
_entity_poly.entity_id
_entity_poly.type
_entity_poly.pdbx_seq_one_letter_code
_entity_poly.pdbx_strand_id
1 'polypeptide(L)'
;MMPCDLSATQARRLLSSKQLSAVELAESCIARAEAVNPAVNALVSYNHDLMLTQARDAQREIDQGKPLGVLHGLPLCVKDMVDVIGFPTTYGSELYADNIATSDDPMITQLRQAGVVIMGKTNNPEWSAGGNTRNAVYGVTANPFDLSRSAGGSSGGSAVAVACGMAPLATGSDTGGSLRSPAAFNGVVGFRPSPGVVPGSQRSLALLPLSTSGPMARTVADTALMLSAMIRPDRRDPWVSVVQEKSHHNPESYTHLPSSDLSSARVAVTHDFGFAITESLIVETFLDKLHRFGHVFASLEYTHPDCHGADRAFSVLRGLLFSGHHRELVRNHPSKVGPNIKANVKEGASFSALDVVEAMNLQTQIYRRWQTFFERHDFIIAPTTTISPRDWHELYPSEIDGKPMESYYHWLSMAYASTLVGHPSITLPAGRDLNGLPFGLQIIGRRGEDLATLAFAQELEALFNTVPELSRPQVDTKSLCNAQPLSFSEGFLGFG
;
A
#
# COMPACT_ATOMS: atom_id res chain seq x y z
N MET A 1 -4.42 -26.94 -5.20
CA MET A 1 -4.16 -25.60 -4.61
C MET A 1 -3.03 -25.80 -3.59
N MET A 2 -1.94 -25.06 -3.70
CA MET A 2 -0.83 -25.11 -2.75
C MET A 2 -1.17 -24.27 -1.49
N PRO A 3 -0.61 -24.58 -0.30
CA PRO A 3 -0.87 -23.78 0.91
C PRO A 3 -0.62 -22.28 0.74
N CYS A 4 0.41 -21.86 -0.01
CA CYS A 4 0.69 -20.44 -0.31
C CYS A 4 -0.38 -19.74 -1.18
N ASP A 5 -1.26 -20.49 -1.85
CA ASP A 5 -2.36 -19.92 -2.65
C ASP A 5 -3.60 -19.59 -1.79
N LEU A 6 -3.67 -20.12 -0.56
CA LEU A 6 -4.76 -19.83 0.38
C LEU A 6 -4.79 -18.34 0.75
N SER A 7 -5.99 -17.78 0.96
CA SER A 7 -6.12 -16.47 1.61
C SER A 7 -5.66 -16.56 3.07
N ALA A 8 -5.30 -15.44 3.70
CA ALA A 8 -4.89 -15.42 5.10
C ALA A 8 -6.01 -15.94 6.02
N THR A 9 -7.25 -15.58 5.73
CA THR A 9 -8.46 -16.04 6.46
C THR A 9 -8.69 -17.54 6.30
N GLN A 10 -8.48 -18.10 5.10
CA GLN A 10 -8.55 -19.54 4.86
C GLN A 10 -7.43 -20.28 5.59
N ALA A 11 -6.17 -19.82 5.45
CA ALA A 11 -5.02 -20.42 6.11
C ALA A 11 -5.19 -20.42 7.63
N ARG A 12 -5.59 -19.26 8.23
CA ARG A 12 -5.88 -19.14 9.67
C ARG A 12 -6.90 -20.18 10.15
N ARG A 13 -7.99 -20.38 9.39
CA ARG A 13 -9.03 -21.37 9.73
C ARG A 13 -8.46 -22.78 9.72
N LEU A 14 -7.66 -23.13 8.71
CA LEU A 14 -7.07 -24.47 8.60
C LEU A 14 -6.01 -24.72 9.68
N LEU A 15 -5.20 -23.71 10.03
CA LEU A 15 -4.25 -23.76 11.15
C LEU A 15 -4.98 -23.99 12.48
N SER A 16 -6.04 -23.23 12.76
CA SER A 16 -6.82 -23.37 14.00
C SER A 16 -7.52 -24.73 14.13
N SER A 17 -7.93 -25.33 13.00
CA SER A 17 -8.55 -26.65 12.95
C SER A 17 -7.54 -27.79 12.81
N LYS A 18 -6.23 -27.50 12.81
CA LYS A 18 -5.13 -28.46 12.63
C LYS A 18 -5.19 -29.25 11.31
N GLN A 19 -5.84 -28.68 10.27
CA GLN A 19 -5.89 -29.24 8.92
C GLN A 19 -4.71 -28.77 8.04
N LEU A 20 -3.97 -27.79 8.51
CA LEU A 20 -2.74 -27.25 7.93
C LEU A 20 -1.80 -26.95 9.09
N SER A 21 -0.51 -27.22 8.96
CA SER A 21 0.50 -26.81 9.92
C SER A 21 1.11 -25.46 9.51
N ALA A 22 1.58 -24.69 10.50
CA ALA A 22 2.32 -23.44 10.23
C ALA A 22 3.63 -23.73 9.46
N VAL A 23 4.22 -24.89 9.66
CA VAL A 23 5.43 -25.33 8.95
C VAL A 23 5.14 -25.58 7.47
N GLU A 24 4.09 -26.38 7.14
CA GLU A 24 3.68 -26.62 5.74
C GLU A 24 3.35 -25.31 4.99
N LEU A 25 2.68 -24.39 5.66
CA LEU A 25 2.38 -23.07 5.07
C LEU A 25 3.67 -22.29 4.81
N ALA A 26 4.60 -22.26 5.77
CA ALA A 26 5.88 -21.57 5.63
C ALA A 26 6.73 -22.20 4.51
N GLU A 27 6.87 -23.51 4.47
CA GLU A 27 7.60 -24.24 3.41
C GLU A 27 7.01 -23.96 2.03
N SER A 28 5.68 -23.94 1.91
CA SER A 28 5.01 -23.62 0.66
C SER A 28 5.28 -22.19 0.19
N CYS A 29 5.32 -21.21 1.12
CA CYS A 29 5.65 -19.82 0.80
C CYS A 29 7.14 -19.64 0.43
N ILE A 30 8.04 -20.35 1.12
CA ILE A 30 9.48 -20.38 0.79
C ILE A 30 9.69 -20.93 -0.61
N ALA A 31 9.13 -22.09 -0.91
CA ALA A 31 9.25 -22.72 -2.24
C ALA A 31 8.70 -21.82 -3.35
N ARG A 32 7.59 -21.10 -3.09
CA ARG A 32 7.04 -20.11 -4.03
C ARG A 32 8.00 -18.93 -4.23
N ALA A 33 8.59 -18.41 -3.16
CA ALA A 33 9.53 -17.32 -3.22
C ALA A 33 10.81 -17.72 -3.99
N GLU A 34 11.40 -18.86 -3.70
CA GLU A 34 12.58 -19.39 -4.41
C GLU A 34 12.33 -19.53 -5.92
N ALA A 35 11.14 -19.98 -6.29
CA ALA A 35 10.79 -20.21 -7.69
C ALA A 35 10.49 -18.92 -8.47
N VAL A 36 9.92 -17.90 -7.84
CA VAL A 36 9.35 -16.72 -8.54
C VAL A 36 10.14 -15.46 -8.30
N ASN A 37 10.73 -15.29 -7.12
CA ASN A 37 11.41 -14.03 -6.75
C ASN A 37 12.59 -13.65 -7.65
N PRO A 38 13.37 -14.59 -8.22
CA PRO A 38 14.43 -14.23 -9.17
C PRO A 38 13.93 -13.43 -10.37
N ALA A 39 12.71 -13.68 -10.85
CA ALA A 39 12.13 -12.98 -11.99
C ALA A 39 11.55 -11.60 -11.64
N VAL A 40 11.17 -11.36 -10.39
CA VAL A 40 10.45 -10.14 -10.01
C VAL A 40 11.16 -9.27 -8.98
N ASN A 41 12.12 -9.80 -8.22
CA ASN A 41 12.89 -9.12 -7.19
C ASN A 41 12.03 -8.36 -6.16
N ALA A 42 11.04 -9.06 -5.60
CA ALA A 42 10.12 -8.49 -4.62
C ALA A 42 10.64 -8.60 -3.17
N LEU A 43 11.19 -9.79 -2.81
CA LEU A 43 11.84 -10.05 -1.53
C LEU A 43 13.34 -9.78 -1.68
N VAL A 44 13.87 -8.87 -0.86
CA VAL A 44 15.25 -8.38 -0.98
C VAL A 44 16.14 -8.77 0.19
N SER A 45 15.56 -9.20 1.30
CA SER A 45 16.26 -9.79 2.43
C SER A 45 15.34 -10.78 3.12
N TYR A 46 15.78 -12.01 3.24
CA TYR A 46 15.01 -13.11 3.87
C TYR A 46 15.95 -14.13 4.50
N ASN A 47 15.42 -14.88 5.49
CA ASN A 47 16.13 -15.96 6.16
C ASN A 47 15.16 -17.12 6.37
N HIS A 48 15.27 -18.13 5.51
CA HIS A 48 14.37 -19.30 5.52
C HIS A 48 14.47 -20.09 6.82
N ASP A 49 15.66 -20.29 7.40
CA ASP A 49 15.86 -21.03 8.65
C ASP A 49 15.19 -20.31 9.83
N LEU A 50 15.31 -18.99 9.88
CA LEU A 50 14.63 -18.18 10.90
C LEU A 50 13.10 -18.25 10.74
N MET A 51 12.60 -18.18 9.50
CA MET A 51 11.18 -18.32 9.21
C MET A 51 10.65 -19.68 9.64
N LEU A 52 11.34 -20.76 9.28
CA LEU A 52 10.96 -22.13 9.68
C LEU A 52 11.02 -22.33 11.19
N THR A 53 11.98 -21.70 11.87
CA THR A 53 12.05 -21.72 13.34
C THR A 53 10.83 -21.07 13.96
N GLN A 54 10.44 -19.87 13.49
CA GLN A 54 9.22 -19.20 13.93
C GLN A 54 7.95 -20.03 13.62
N ALA A 55 7.89 -20.67 12.45
CA ALA A 55 6.77 -21.52 12.07
C ALA A 55 6.65 -22.76 12.98
N ARG A 56 7.78 -23.39 13.36
CA ARG A 56 7.80 -24.51 14.32
C ARG A 56 7.36 -24.06 15.72
N ASP A 57 7.75 -22.86 16.14
CA ASP A 57 7.32 -22.30 17.42
C ASP A 57 5.81 -22.05 17.42
N ALA A 58 5.27 -21.43 16.36
CA ALA A 58 3.83 -21.25 16.19
C ALA A 58 3.09 -22.60 16.16
N GLN A 59 3.63 -23.61 15.46
CA GLN A 59 3.03 -24.95 15.43
C GLN A 59 2.96 -25.60 16.83
N ARG A 60 4.04 -25.47 17.61
CA ARG A 60 4.04 -26.00 18.99
C ARG A 60 2.95 -25.39 19.87
N GLU A 61 2.67 -24.10 19.70
CA GLU A 61 1.60 -23.42 20.43
C GLU A 61 0.22 -23.93 20.01
N ILE A 62 0.00 -24.18 18.72
CA ILE A 62 -1.22 -24.80 18.17
C ILE A 62 -1.40 -26.20 18.78
N ASP A 63 -0.34 -27.02 18.82
CA ASP A 63 -0.37 -28.39 19.31
C ASP A 63 -0.68 -28.47 20.82
N GLN A 64 -0.14 -27.50 21.58
CA GLN A 64 -0.38 -27.34 23.02
C GLN A 64 -1.76 -26.75 23.34
N GLY A 65 -2.57 -26.34 22.35
CA GLY A 65 -3.88 -25.76 22.56
C GLY A 65 -3.84 -24.37 23.26
N LYS A 66 -2.76 -23.62 23.10
CA LYS A 66 -2.65 -22.28 23.65
C LYS A 66 -3.62 -21.33 22.95
N PRO A 67 -4.04 -20.23 23.60
CA PRO A 67 -4.75 -19.14 22.93
C PRO A 67 -3.91 -18.59 21.78
N LEU A 68 -4.48 -18.55 20.58
CA LEU A 68 -3.79 -18.13 19.36
C LEU A 68 -4.08 -16.65 19.04
N GLY A 69 -3.06 -15.90 18.64
CA GLY A 69 -3.21 -14.56 18.09
C GLY A 69 -3.99 -14.57 16.78
N VAL A 70 -4.52 -13.40 16.39
CA VAL A 70 -5.38 -13.27 15.19
C VAL A 70 -4.67 -13.59 13.88
N LEU A 71 -3.33 -13.50 13.85
CA LEU A 71 -2.48 -13.80 12.69
C LEU A 71 -1.56 -15.03 12.94
N HIS A 72 -1.87 -15.84 13.92
CA HIS A 72 -0.99 -16.91 14.39
C HIS A 72 -0.60 -17.89 13.28
N GLY A 73 0.72 -18.05 13.07
CA GLY A 73 1.30 -18.94 12.08
C GLY A 73 1.25 -18.41 10.63
N LEU A 74 0.70 -17.21 10.38
CA LEU A 74 0.61 -16.65 9.05
C LEU A 74 1.92 -15.97 8.61
N PRO A 75 2.47 -16.29 7.42
CA PRO A 75 3.61 -15.60 6.84
C PRO A 75 3.31 -14.12 6.55
N LEU A 76 4.28 -13.25 6.87
CA LEU A 76 4.22 -11.81 6.67
C LEU A 76 5.49 -11.29 5.99
N CYS A 77 5.33 -10.53 4.91
CA CYS A 77 6.40 -9.72 4.32
C CYS A 77 6.40 -8.29 4.89
N VAL A 78 7.58 -7.74 5.16
CA VAL A 78 7.72 -6.40 5.76
C VAL A 78 8.45 -5.46 4.81
N LYS A 79 7.85 -4.31 4.51
CA LYS A 79 8.48 -3.28 3.67
C LYS A 79 9.81 -2.82 4.26
N ASP A 80 10.82 -2.60 3.42
CA ASP A 80 12.18 -2.18 3.85
C ASP A 80 12.28 -0.70 4.31
N MET A 81 11.23 -0.23 4.93
CA MET A 81 11.12 1.03 5.66
C MET A 81 10.88 0.83 7.15
N VAL A 82 10.72 -0.43 7.58
CA VAL A 82 10.25 -0.79 8.92
C VAL A 82 11.27 -1.72 9.55
N ASP A 83 11.74 -1.39 10.75
CA ASP A 83 12.73 -2.16 11.48
C ASP A 83 12.16 -3.51 11.92
N VAL A 84 12.90 -4.57 11.60
CA VAL A 84 12.70 -5.94 12.06
C VAL A 84 14.03 -6.42 12.62
N ILE A 85 14.09 -6.74 13.90
CA ILE A 85 15.33 -7.16 14.56
C ILE A 85 16.04 -8.27 13.79
N GLY A 86 17.33 -8.08 13.55
CA GLY A 86 18.18 -9.02 12.82
C GLY A 86 18.08 -8.97 11.29
N PHE A 87 17.18 -8.14 10.73
CA PHE A 87 17.10 -7.89 9.29
C PHE A 87 17.68 -6.52 8.93
N PRO A 88 18.19 -6.37 7.69
CA PRO A 88 18.55 -5.04 7.20
C PRO A 88 17.30 -4.14 7.12
N THR A 89 17.48 -2.86 7.42
CA THR A 89 16.53 -1.80 7.08
C THR A 89 17.32 -0.72 6.35
N THR A 90 17.35 -0.84 5.04
CA THR A 90 18.20 0.00 4.18
C THR A 90 17.51 1.26 3.71
N TYR A 91 16.17 1.31 3.82
CA TYR A 91 15.33 2.37 3.22
C TYR A 91 15.54 2.49 1.71
N GLY A 92 16.15 1.48 1.06
CA GLY A 92 16.59 1.52 -0.34
C GLY A 92 17.73 2.52 -0.60
N SER A 93 18.46 2.96 0.42
CA SER A 93 19.52 3.95 0.34
C SER A 93 20.91 3.32 0.59
N GLU A 94 21.87 3.61 -0.29
CA GLU A 94 23.27 3.16 -0.11
C GLU A 94 23.89 3.59 1.21
N LEU A 95 23.42 4.69 1.80
CA LEU A 95 23.88 5.17 3.10
C LEU A 95 23.54 4.21 4.24
N TYR A 96 22.58 3.32 4.03
CA TYR A 96 22.07 2.39 5.03
C TYR A 96 22.10 0.93 4.55
N ALA A 97 22.89 0.62 3.51
CA ALA A 97 22.98 -0.72 2.94
C ALA A 97 23.35 -1.79 3.99
N ASP A 98 24.20 -1.45 4.94
CA ASP A 98 24.67 -2.34 6.01
C ASP A 98 23.93 -2.12 7.36
N ASN A 99 22.84 -1.35 7.37
CA ASN A 99 22.10 -1.04 8.60
C ASN A 99 21.23 -2.24 9.01
N ILE A 100 21.67 -3.00 10.01
CA ILE A 100 20.91 -4.10 10.61
C ILE A 100 20.12 -3.58 11.81
N ALA A 101 18.78 -3.78 11.78
CA ALA A 101 17.93 -3.35 12.87
C ALA A 101 18.24 -4.10 14.18
N THR A 102 18.41 -3.36 15.27
CA THR A 102 18.71 -3.88 16.61
C THR A 102 17.46 -4.03 17.49
N SER A 103 16.32 -3.53 17.02
CA SER A 103 15.01 -3.66 17.66
C SER A 103 13.91 -3.73 16.62
N ASP A 104 12.77 -4.30 16.98
CA ASP A 104 11.57 -4.23 16.16
C ASP A 104 10.93 -2.83 16.23
N ASP A 105 10.40 -2.35 15.10
CA ASP A 105 9.42 -1.26 15.11
C ASP A 105 8.22 -1.64 16.00
N PRO A 106 7.61 -0.68 16.71
CA PRO A 106 6.43 -0.96 17.54
C PRO A 106 5.29 -1.67 16.79
N MET A 107 5.09 -1.42 15.50
CA MET A 107 4.11 -2.15 14.68
C MET A 107 4.52 -3.62 14.51
N ILE A 108 5.81 -3.89 14.30
CA ILE A 108 6.32 -5.27 14.17
C ILE A 108 6.20 -6.03 15.49
N THR A 109 6.52 -5.37 16.61
CA THR A 109 6.30 -5.94 17.94
C THR A 109 4.84 -6.37 18.12
N GLN A 110 3.89 -5.54 17.73
CA GLN A 110 2.46 -5.83 17.78
C GLN A 110 2.06 -7.00 16.86
N LEU A 111 2.56 -7.02 15.63
CA LEU A 111 2.31 -8.10 14.67
C LEU A 111 2.88 -9.44 15.15
N ARG A 112 4.07 -9.45 15.80
CA ARG A 112 4.60 -10.66 16.43
C ARG A 112 3.73 -11.14 17.59
N GLN A 113 3.20 -10.22 18.38
CA GLN A 113 2.24 -10.60 19.45
C GLN A 113 0.95 -11.18 18.87
N ALA A 114 0.55 -10.78 17.66
CA ALA A 114 -0.55 -11.40 16.92
C ALA A 114 -0.20 -12.76 16.32
N GLY A 115 1.07 -13.19 16.41
CA GLY A 115 1.54 -14.54 16.05
C GLY A 115 2.05 -14.69 14.62
N VAL A 116 2.39 -13.60 13.90
CA VAL A 116 2.91 -13.71 12.52
C VAL A 116 4.26 -14.42 12.47
N VAL A 117 4.53 -15.06 11.33
CA VAL A 117 5.83 -15.60 10.94
C VAL A 117 6.46 -14.68 9.91
N ILE A 118 7.58 -14.02 10.26
CA ILE A 118 8.24 -13.06 9.36
C ILE A 118 8.94 -13.81 8.23
N MET A 119 8.53 -13.55 6.98
CA MET A 119 9.12 -14.07 5.76
C MET A 119 10.41 -13.35 5.40
N GLY A 120 10.40 -12.02 5.43
CA GLY A 120 11.51 -11.17 5.03
C GLY A 120 11.10 -9.75 4.70
N LYS A 121 12.06 -9.00 4.11
CA LYS A 121 11.91 -7.60 3.73
C LYS A 121 11.61 -7.47 2.25
N THR A 122 10.70 -6.53 1.91
CA THR A 122 10.29 -6.26 0.54
C THR A 122 10.84 -4.95 0.03
N ASN A 123 11.11 -4.90 -1.28
CA ASN A 123 11.71 -3.77 -1.95
C ASN A 123 10.81 -2.52 -1.95
N ASN A 124 11.45 -1.34 -1.95
CA ASN A 124 10.83 -0.02 -2.09
C ASN A 124 11.82 0.95 -2.77
N PRO A 125 11.37 2.06 -3.37
CA PRO A 125 12.28 3.11 -3.81
C PRO A 125 12.97 3.76 -2.62
N GLU A 126 14.12 4.39 -2.86
CA GLU A 126 14.89 5.07 -1.82
C GLU A 126 13.99 6.00 -0.97
N TRP A 127 14.01 5.78 0.36
CA TRP A 127 13.17 6.49 1.34
C TRP A 127 11.67 6.53 1.00
N SER A 128 11.22 5.54 0.23
CA SER A 128 9.86 5.49 -0.30
C SER A 128 9.47 6.72 -1.15
N ALA A 129 10.44 7.43 -1.71
CA ALA A 129 10.26 8.61 -2.56
C ALA A 129 10.15 8.23 -4.04
N GLY A 130 9.09 7.55 -4.41
CA GLY A 130 8.85 7.17 -5.81
C GLY A 130 7.60 6.32 -5.98
N GLY A 131 6.98 6.46 -7.14
CA GLY A 131 5.88 5.60 -7.59
C GLY A 131 6.36 4.42 -8.45
N ASN A 132 7.69 4.23 -8.58
CA ASN A 132 8.33 3.09 -9.21
C ASN A 132 9.32 2.48 -8.21
N THR A 133 9.17 1.18 -7.92
CA THR A 133 9.99 0.49 -6.92
C THR A 133 11.35 0.10 -7.51
N ARG A 134 12.31 1.02 -7.33
CA ARG A 134 13.72 0.86 -7.73
C ARG A 134 14.64 1.64 -6.80
N ASN A 135 15.81 1.09 -6.52
CA ASN A 135 16.85 1.75 -5.73
C ASN A 135 18.24 1.18 -6.03
N ALA A 136 19.29 1.85 -5.56
CA ALA A 136 20.67 1.48 -5.82
C ALA A 136 21.15 0.26 -5.00
N VAL A 137 20.46 -0.10 -3.92
CA VAL A 137 20.85 -1.24 -3.05
C VAL A 137 20.38 -2.57 -3.64
N TYR A 138 19.12 -2.64 -4.06
CA TYR A 138 18.47 -3.90 -4.43
C TYR A 138 18.01 -3.99 -5.88
N GLY A 139 18.08 -2.90 -6.63
CA GLY A 139 17.58 -2.86 -7.98
C GLY A 139 16.08 -2.60 -8.05
N VAL A 140 15.46 -3.10 -9.11
CA VAL A 140 14.04 -2.89 -9.47
C VAL A 140 13.20 -4.08 -9.03
N THR A 141 11.95 -3.82 -8.67
CA THR A 141 10.90 -4.85 -8.61
C THR A 141 10.04 -4.75 -9.86
N ALA A 142 10.02 -5.82 -10.66
CA ALA A 142 9.23 -5.91 -11.88
C ALA A 142 7.77 -6.29 -11.59
N ASN A 143 6.88 -5.87 -12.49
CA ASN A 143 5.46 -6.24 -12.44
C ASN A 143 5.28 -7.72 -12.82
N PRO A 144 4.60 -8.56 -12.02
CA PRO A 144 4.47 -9.99 -12.29
C PRO A 144 3.53 -10.33 -13.46
N PHE A 145 2.80 -9.36 -14.00
CA PHE A 145 1.97 -9.51 -15.18
C PHE A 145 2.69 -9.15 -16.49
N ASP A 146 3.73 -8.31 -16.39
CA ASP A 146 4.64 -7.95 -17.48
C ASP A 146 5.97 -7.50 -16.88
N LEU A 147 7.00 -8.33 -17.00
CA LEU A 147 8.32 -8.11 -16.40
C LEU A 147 9.07 -6.87 -16.94
N SER A 148 8.60 -6.27 -18.04
CA SER A 148 9.12 -4.99 -18.55
C SER A 148 8.48 -3.76 -17.85
N ARG A 149 7.46 -3.96 -17.04
CA ARG A 149 6.68 -2.90 -16.42
C ARG A 149 6.99 -2.71 -14.95
N SER A 150 6.75 -1.50 -14.47
CA SER A 150 6.89 -1.12 -13.07
C SER A 150 5.85 -1.83 -12.20
N ALA A 151 6.27 -2.32 -11.04
CA ALA A 151 5.38 -2.81 -9.98
C ALA A 151 4.64 -1.67 -9.24
N GLY A 152 4.84 -0.43 -9.66
CA GLY A 152 4.35 0.72 -8.88
C GLY A 152 5.20 0.94 -7.62
N GLY A 153 4.74 1.85 -6.77
CA GLY A 153 5.48 2.19 -5.53
C GLY A 153 4.67 3.11 -4.61
N SER A 154 5.19 3.27 -3.43
CA SER A 154 6.50 2.82 -2.95
C SER A 154 6.50 1.40 -2.32
N SER A 155 5.35 0.75 -2.12
CA SER A 155 5.27 -0.62 -1.55
C SER A 155 5.18 -1.68 -2.66
N GLY A 156 5.94 -1.52 -3.77
CA GLY A 156 5.87 -2.42 -4.93
C GLY A 156 6.33 -3.84 -4.62
N GLY A 157 7.42 -4.01 -3.88
CA GLY A 157 7.87 -5.32 -3.44
C GLY A 157 6.82 -6.05 -2.59
N SER A 158 6.13 -5.33 -1.69
CA SER A 158 5.04 -5.89 -0.88
C SER A 158 3.85 -6.34 -1.75
N ALA A 159 3.44 -5.52 -2.72
CA ALA A 159 2.35 -5.84 -3.63
C ALA A 159 2.67 -7.09 -4.48
N VAL A 160 3.88 -7.15 -5.05
CA VAL A 160 4.33 -8.29 -5.88
C VAL A 160 4.47 -9.56 -5.04
N ALA A 161 5.04 -9.49 -3.84
CA ALA A 161 5.16 -10.65 -2.95
C ALA A 161 3.79 -11.28 -2.63
N VAL A 162 2.78 -10.44 -2.34
CA VAL A 162 1.41 -10.88 -2.10
C VAL A 162 0.75 -11.41 -3.37
N ALA A 163 0.89 -10.71 -4.51
CA ALA A 163 0.31 -11.11 -5.79
C ALA A 163 0.83 -12.49 -6.24
N CYS A 164 2.12 -12.74 -6.06
CA CYS A 164 2.76 -14.00 -6.41
C CYS A 164 2.57 -15.13 -5.38
N GLY A 165 1.97 -14.87 -4.23
CA GLY A 165 1.76 -15.87 -3.18
C GLY A 165 3.03 -16.21 -2.38
N MET A 166 4.03 -15.32 -2.32
CA MET A 166 5.21 -15.50 -1.46
C MET A 166 4.85 -15.36 0.02
N ALA A 167 3.81 -14.58 0.32
CA ALA A 167 3.15 -14.51 1.61
C ALA A 167 1.70 -14.07 1.40
N PRO A 168 0.76 -14.43 2.31
CA PRO A 168 -0.62 -13.96 2.23
C PRO A 168 -0.78 -12.49 2.61
N LEU A 169 0.15 -11.93 3.40
CA LEU A 169 0.09 -10.60 3.99
C LEU A 169 1.41 -9.84 3.81
N ALA A 170 1.32 -8.53 3.64
CA ALA A 170 2.50 -7.65 3.67
C ALA A 170 2.18 -6.28 4.28
N THR A 171 3.19 -5.67 4.93
CA THR A 171 3.09 -4.26 5.37
C THR A 171 3.38 -3.32 4.21
N GLY A 172 2.74 -2.15 4.23
CA GLY A 172 3.06 -1.04 3.37
C GLY A 172 2.90 0.30 4.09
N SER A 173 3.21 1.38 3.39
CA SER A 173 2.96 2.75 3.85
C SER A 173 2.47 3.61 2.70
N ASP A 174 1.75 4.70 3.00
CA ASP A 174 1.13 5.56 2.00
C ASP A 174 1.20 7.03 2.41
N THR A 175 1.91 7.82 1.63
CA THR A 175 1.96 9.29 1.76
C THR A 175 1.26 9.96 0.56
N GLY A 176 1.24 9.31 -0.60
CA GLY A 176 0.63 9.83 -1.82
C GLY A 176 0.21 8.69 -2.74
N GLY A 177 -0.31 7.58 -2.18
CA GLY A 177 -0.75 6.42 -2.94
C GLY A 177 0.11 5.16 -2.78
N SER A 178 1.12 5.16 -1.91
CA SER A 178 2.12 4.09 -1.87
C SER A 178 1.65 2.72 -1.32
N LEU A 179 0.43 2.61 -0.79
CA LEU A 179 -0.31 1.35 -0.60
C LEU A 179 -1.18 1.06 -1.80
N ARG A 180 -1.82 2.08 -2.34
CA ARG A 180 -2.89 2.00 -3.34
C ARG A 180 -2.36 1.78 -4.75
N SER A 181 -1.41 2.61 -5.21
CA SER A 181 -0.86 2.51 -6.57
C SER A 181 -0.21 1.15 -6.85
N PRO A 182 0.69 0.62 -5.98
CA PRO A 182 1.24 -0.71 -6.22
C PRO A 182 0.18 -1.82 -6.10
N ALA A 183 -0.84 -1.66 -5.26
CA ALA A 183 -1.96 -2.61 -5.21
C ALA A 183 -2.71 -2.67 -6.55
N ALA A 184 -3.01 -1.51 -7.15
CA ALA A 184 -3.65 -1.42 -8.46
C ALA A 184 -2.82 -2.07 -9.57
N PHE A 185 -1.51 -1.80 -9.61
CA PHE A 185 -0.60 -2.31 -10.63
C PHE A 185 -0.38 -3.82 -10.55
N ASN A 186 -0.59 -4.43 -9.39
CA ASN A 186 -0.33 -5.85 -9.16
C ASN A 186 -1.60 -6.67 -8.85
N GLY A 187 -2.79 -6.08 -9.01
CA GLY A 187 -4.06 -6.77 -8.82
C GLY A 187 -4.25 -7.33 -7.40
N VAL A 188 -3.86 -6.57 -6.39
CA VAL A 188 -4.04 -6.89 -4.96
C VAL A 188 -4.78 -5.77 -4.24
N VAL A 189 -5.16 -6.03 -2.99
CA VAL A 189 -5.82 -5.03 -2.13
C VAL A 189 -4.77 -4.30 -1.31
N GLY A 190 -4.83 -2.97 -1.31
CA GLY A 190 -4.01 -2.12 -0.45
C GLY A 190 -4.89 -1.10 0.26
N PHE A 191 -4.81 -1.03 1.57
CA PHE A 191 -5.63 -0.16 2.38
C PHE A 191 -4.81 0.93 3.07
N ARG A 192 -5.13 2.19 2.75
CA ARG A 192 -4.69 3.36 3.49
C ARG A 192 -5.72 3.70 4.56
N PRO A 193 -5.44 3.44 5.85
CA PRO A 193 -6.35 3.80 6.93
C PRO A 193 -6.38 5.31 7.20
N SER A 194 -7.40 5.77 7.90
CA SER A 194 -7.43 7.10 8.50
C SER A 194 -6.23 7.31 9.43
N PRO A 195 -5.65 8.53 9.51
CA PRO A 195 -4.57 8.82 10.44
C PRO A 195 -4.93 8.45 11.88
N GLY A 196 -4.05 7.72 12.56
CA GLY A 196 -4.22 7.27 13.93
C GLY A 196 -4.89 5.89 14.10
N VAL A 197 -5.44 5.28 13.04
CA VAL A 197 -5.93 3.89 13.10
C VAL A 197 -4.74 2.94 13.31
N VAL A 198 -3.69 3.09 12.50
CA VAL A 198 -2.40 2.45 12.72
C VAL A 198 -1.45 3.51 13.29
N PRO A 199 -0.94 3.34 14.50
CA PRO A 199 -0.05 4.32 15.12
C PRO A 199 1.25 4.51 14.36
N GLY A 200 1.64 5.76 14.13
CA GLY A 200 2.90 6.18 13.55
C GLY A 200 3.79 6.89 14.59
N SER A 201 4.06 6.26 15.73
CA SER A 201 4.77 6.85 16.87
C SER A 201 6.21 7.28 16.58
N GLN A 202 6.78 6.86 15.45
CA GLN A 202 8.13 7.21 15.00
C GLN A 202 8.17 8.40 14.02
N ARG A 203 7.02 9.00 13.67
CA ARG A 203 6.99 10.15 12.76
C ARG A 203 7.60 11.39 13.41
N SER A 204 8.59 11.99 12.78
CA SER A 204 9.25 13.20 13.31
C SER A 204 8.35 14.44 13.22
N LEU A 205 7.56 14.59 12.15
CA LEU A 205 6.52 15.62 12.02
C LEU A 205 5.14 15.01 12.32
N ALA A 206 4.98 14.51 13.54
CA ALA A 206 3.83 13.71 13.93
C ALA A 206 2.48 14.42 13.74
N LEU A 207 2.42 15.76 13.88
CA LEU A 207 1.20 16.55 13.67
C LEU A 207 0.84 16.78 12.20
N LEU A 208 1.68 16.34 11.26
CA LEU A 208 1.41 16.34 9.82
C LEU A 208 1.23 14.88 9.32
N PRO A 209 0.02 14.31 9.40
CA PRO A 209 -0.22 12.89 9.24
C PRO A 209 -0.43 12.49 7.76
N LEU A 210 0.43 12.96 6.84
CA LEU A 210 0.33 12.57 5.43
C LEU A 210 0.69 11.10 5.24
N SER A 211 1.68 10.60 5.98
CA SER A 211 2.09 9.20 5.92
C SER A 211 1.33 8.33 6.90
N THR A 212 0.79 7.20 6.43
CA THR A 212 0.17 6.15 7.25
C THR A 212 0.73 4.80 6.85
N SER A 213 0.90 3.88 7.82
CA SER A 213 1.14 2.46 7.55
C SER A 213 -0.19 1.74 7.35
N GLY A 214 -0.16 0.65 6.57
CA GLY A 214 -1.36 -0.14 6.33
C GLY A 214 -1.07 -1.52 5.76
N PRO A 215 -2.09 -2.39 5.71
CA PRO A 215 -2.00 -3.75 5.21
C PRO A 215 -2.12 -3.83 3.69
N MET A 216 -1.49 -4.88 3.13
CA MET A 216 -1.66 -5.35 1.76
C MET A 216 -1.94 -6.84 1.76
N ALA A 217 -2.94 -7.28 1.01
CA ALA A 217 -3.35 -8.68 0.91
C ALA A 217 -4.03 -8.97 -0.43
N ARG A 218 -4.43 -10.23 -0.68
CA ARG A 218 -5.14 -10.60 -1.90
C ARG A 218 -6.64 -10.33 -1.86
N THR A 219 -7.22 -10.19 -0.66
CA THR A 219 -8.66 -9.96 -0.45
C THR A 219 -8.90 -8.87 0.58
N VAL A 220 -10.08 -8.26 0.54
CA VAL A 220 -10.50 -7.27 1.53
C VAL A 220 -10.56 -7.87 2.94
N ALA A 221 -11.08 -9.11 3.07
CA ALA A 221 -11.14 -9.81 4.35
C ALA A 221 -9.76 -10.04 4.98
N ASP A 222 -8.76 -10.43 4.17
CA ASP A 222 -7.38 -10.60 4.64
C ASP A 222 -6.75 -9.27 5.06
N THR A 223 -7.05 -8.21 4.30
CA THR A 223 -6.60 -6.83 4.59
C THR A 223 -7.17 -6.35 5.93
N ALA A 224 -8.47 -6.58 6.17
CA ALA A 224 -9.12 -6.24 7.43
C ALA A 224 -8.58 -7.07 8.60
N LEU A 225 -8.36 -8.37 8.40
CA LEU A 225 -7.76 -9.26 9.39
C LEU A 225 -6.36 -8.76 9.81
N MET A 226 -5.51 -8.36 8.86
CA MET A 226 -4.21 -7.79 9.18
C MET A 226 -4.33 -6.44 9.89
N LEU A 227 -5.25 -5.58 9.44
CA LEU A 227 -5.49 -4.28 10.09
C LEU A 227 -5.88 -4.46 11.56
N SER A 228 -6.69 -5.46 11.90
CA SER A 228 -7.07 -5.75 13.30
C SER A 228 -5.86 -5.92 14.21
N ALA A 229 -4.79 -6.52 13.71
CA ALA A 229 -3.55 -6.69 14.46
C ALA A 229 -2.65 -5.44 14.47
N MET A 230 -2.88 -4.48 13.58
CA MET A 230 -2.11 -3.23 13.50
C MET A 230 -2.73 -2.11 14.37
N ILE A 231 -4.01 -2.22 14.73
CA ILE A 231 -4.72 -1.26 15.59
C ILE A 231 -4.27 -1.47 17.04
N ARG A 232 -3.77 -0.41 17.66
CA ARG A 232 -3.35 -0.42 19.07
C ARG A 232 -3.45 0.97 19.68
N PRO A 233 -3.62 1.09 21.01
CA PRO A 233 -3.43 2.36 21.70
C PRO A 233 -1.94 2.72 21.70
N ASP A 234 -1.60 3.94 21.28
CA ASP A 234 -0.25 4.48 21.41
C ASP A 234 -0.31 6.00 21.58
N ARG A 235 -0.12 6.47 22.82
CA ARG A 235 -0.21 7.89 23.18
C ARG A 235 0.92 8.75 22.62
N ARG A 236 1.95 8.14 22.02
CA ARG A 236 3.04 8.87 21.35
C ARG A 236 2.66 9.36 19.96
N ASP A 237 1.61 8.78 19.35
CA ASP A 237 1.03 9.30 18.13
C ASP A 237 -0.14 10.24 18.46
N PRO A 238 -0.06 11.55 18.10
CA PRO A 238 -1.10 12.53 18.46
C PRO A 238 -2.45 12.28 17.76
N TRP A 239 -2.48 11.41 16.73
CA TRP A 239 -3.68 11.08 15.96
C TRP A 239 -4.42 9.85 16.50
N VAL A 240 -3.79 9.07 17.38
CA VAL A 240 -4.45 7.93 18.02
C VAL A 240 -5.40 8.41 19.10
N SER A 241 -6.68 8.18 18.90
CA SER A 241 -7.69 8.42 19.94
C SER A 241 -7.69 7.26 20.94
N VAL A 242 -7.26 7.52 22.17
CA VAL A 242 -7.20 6.53 23.26
C VAL A 242 -8.28 6.88 24.30
N VAL A 243 -9.24 5.97 24.45
CA VAL A 243 -10.33 6.09 25.44
C VAL A 243 -10.22 4.90 26.39
N GLN A 244 -10.10 5.17 27.71
CA GLN A 244 -9.96 4.13 28.74
C GLN A 244 -8.87 3.09 28.40
N GLU A 245 -7.68 3.56 28.02
CA GLU A 245 -6.52 2.73 27.62
C GLU A 245 -6.73 1.85 26.38
N LYS A 246 -7.80 2.06 25.61
CA LYS A 246 -8.09 1.35 24.37
C LYS A 246 -8.09 2.31 23.19
N SER A 247 -7.74 1.80 22.00
CA SER A 247 -7.97 2.53 20.77
C SER A 247 -9.46 2.81 20.57
N HIS A 248 -9.81 3.94 19.98
CA HIS A 248 -11.18 4.24 19.56
C HIS A 248 -11.71 3.19 18.56
N HIS A 249 -10.85 2.71 17.68
CA HIS A 249 -11.17 1.61 16.77
C HIS A 249 -11.04 0.28 17.52
N ASN A 250 -12.14 -0.50 17.59
CA ASN A 250 -12.10 -1.83 18.19
C ASN A 250 -11.47 -2.84 17.21
N PRO A 251 -10.29 -3.42 17.50
CA PRO A 251 -9.64 -4.38 16.62
C PRO A 251 -10.50 -5.59 16.25
N GLU A 252 -11.31 -6.08 17.20
CA GLU A 252 -12.16 -7.28 16.98
C GLU A 252 -13.17 -7.07 15.85
N SER A 253 -13.68 -5.84 15.66
CA SER A 253 -14.62 -5.53 14.59
C SER A 253 -14.05 -5.74 13.18
N TYR A 254 -12.73 -5.73 13.06
CA TYR A 254 -12.04 -5.93 11.76
C TYR A 254 -11.72 -7.40 11.47
N THR A 255 -11.90 -8.31 12.42
CA THR A 255 -11.69 -9.75 12.20
C THR A 255 -12.82 -10.39 11.39
N HIS A 256 -14.02 -9.78 11.45
CA HIS A 256 -15.19 -10.16 10.67
C HIS A 256 -15.94 -8.86 10.33
N LEU A 257 -15.82 -8.43 9.09
CA LEU A 257 -16.47 -7.21 8.63
C LEU A 257 -18.01 -7.36 8.67
N PRO A 258 -18.74 -6.33 9.07
CA PRO A 258 -20.20 -6.34 8.97
C PRO A 258 -20.62 -6.35 7.48
N SER A 259 -21.82 -6.83 7.18
CA SER A 259 -22.40 -6.68 5.85
C SER A 259 -22.68 -5.21 5.55
N SER A 260 -22.55 -4.83 4.30
CA SER A 260 -22.90 -3.51 3.78
C SER A 260 -23.88 -3.66 2.61
N ASP A 261 -24.99 -2.94 2.66
CA ASP A 261 -25.98 -2.98 1.59
C ASP A 261 -25.60 -1.99 0.48
N LEU A 262 -25.09 -2.51 -0.63
CA LEU A 262 -24.73 -1.71 -1.80
C LEU A 262 -25.92 -0.93 -2.36
N SER A 263 -27.14 -1.49 -2.27
CA SER A 263 -28.35 -0.88 -2.83
C SER A 263 -28.85 0.34 -2.06
N SER A 264 -28.33 0.57 -0.87
CA SER A 264 -28.61 1.76 -0.06
C SER A 264 -27.53 2.86 -0.19
N ALA A 265 -26.39 2.55 -0.81
CA ALA A 265 -25.23 3.45 -0.88
C ALA A 265 -25.43 4.58 -1.92
N ARG A 266 -25.10 5.82 -1.51
CA ARG A 266 -25.04 7.00 -2.38
C ARG A 266 -23.58 7.19 -2.80
N VAL A 267 -23.26 6.88 -4.05
CA VAL A 267 -21.88 6.83 -4.54
C VAL A 267 -21.62 7.98 -5.50
N ALA A 268 -20.55 8.72 -5.23
CA ALA A 268 -19.95 9.64 -6.19
C ALA A 268 -18.85 8.95 -6.99
N VAL A 269 -18.72 9.29 -8.27
CA VAL A 269 -17.67 8.76 -9.14
C VAL A 269 -16.94 9.90 -9.83
N THR A 270 -15.62 9.76 -9.97
CA THR A 270 -14.79 10.71 -10.68
C THR A 270 -13.56 10.02 -11.26
N HIS A 271 -13.05 10.51 -12.37
CA HIS A 271 -11.83 10.01 -12.97
C HIS A 271 -10.63 10.94 -12.78
N ASP A 272 -10.80 12.13 -12.17
CA ASP A 272 -9.76 13.15 -12.10
C ASP A 272 -9.84 14.10 -10.88
N PHE A 273 -10.88 14.03 -10.04
CA PHE A 273 -11.16 14.99 -8.97
C PHE A 273 -11.16 16.46 -9.45
N GLY A 274 -11.34 16.70 -10.75
CA GLY A 274 -11.32 18.03 -11.36
C GLY A 274 -9.93 18.65 -11.50
N PHE A 275 -8.83 17.91 -11.21
CA PHE A 275 -7.48 18.45 -11.30
C PHE A 275 -6.41 17.42 -11.74
N ALA A 276 -6.63 16.13 -11.53
CA ALA A 276 -5.65 15.10 -11.87
C ALA A 276 -5.56 14.90 -13.39
N ILE A 277 -4.33 14.84 -13.91
CA ILE A 277 -4.09 14.48 -15.31
C ILE A 277 -4.16 12.97 -15.40
N THR A 278 -5.27 12.45 -15.96
CA THR A 278 -5.54 11.01 -16.10
C THR A 278 -5.46 10.58 -17.55
N GLU A 279 -4.73 9.51 -17.81
CA GLU A 279 -4.54 8.90 -19.14
C GLU A 279 -5.87 8.47 -19.74
N SER A 280 -6.12 8.76 -21.01
CA SER A 280 -7.37 8.42 -21.71
C SER A 280 -7.72 6.94 -21.59
N LEU A 281 -6.71 6.06 -21.68
CA LEU A 281 -6.87 4.61 -21.47
C LEU A 281 -7.47 4.26 -20.09
N ILE A 282 -7.03 4.96 -19.03
CA ILE A 282 -7.55 4.77 -17.68
C ILE A 282 -8.99 5.26 -17.56
N VAL A 283 -9.29 6.41 -18.18
CA VAL A 283 -10.67 6.94 -18.20
C VAL A 283 -11.62 5.99 -18.92
N GLU A 284 -11.24 5.51 -20.10
CA GLU A 284 -12.04 4.56 -20.88
C GLU A 284 -12.24 3.24 -20.13
N THR A 285 -11.16 2.70 -19.54
CA THR A 285 -11.23 1.50 -18.69
C THR A 285 -12.17 1.72 -17.52
N PHE A 286 -12.08 2.85 -16.83
CA PHE A 286 -12.92 3.17 -15.68
C PHE A 286 -14.40 3.21 -16.06
N LEU A 287 -14.74 3.87 -17.15
CA LEU A 287 -16.12 3.98 -17.65
C LEU A 287 -16.69 2.61 -18.04
N ASP A 288 -15.90 1.76 -18.73
CA ASP A 288 -16.30 0.37 -19.04
C ASP A 288 -16.61 -0.42 -17.77
N LYS A 289 -15.70 -0.36 -16.76
CA LYS A 289 -15.93 -1.07 -15.50
C LYS A 289 -17.16 -0.56 -14.77
N LEU A 290 -17.29 0.76 -14.66
CA LEU A 290 -18.41 1.41 -13.98
C LEU A 290 -19.77 1.02 -14.58
N HIS A 291 -19.86 0.91 -15.90
CA HIS A 291 -21.08 0.45 -16.59
C HIS A 291 -21.52 -0.94 -16.14
N ARG A 292 -20.58 -1.82 -15.75
CA ARG A 292 -20.86 -3.21 -15.36
C ARG A 292 -21.43 -3.36 -13.95
N PHE A 293 -21.11 -2.44 -13.04
CA PHE A 293 -21.53 -2.55 -11.64
C PHE A 293 -22.26 -1.33 -11.06
N GLY A 294 -22.22 -0.17 -11.72
CA GLY A 294 -22.76 1.08 -11.18
C GLY A 294 -24.26 1.07 -10.89
N HIS A 295 -24.98 0.14 -11.51
CA HIS A 295 -26.45 -0.01 -11.34
C HIS A 295 -26.88 -0.61 -9.99
N VAL A 296 -25.93 -1.09 -9.17
CA VAL A 296 -26.26 -1.73 -7.87
C VAL A 296 -26.48 -0.72 -6.74
N PHE A 297 -26.11 0.55 -6.92
CA PHE A 297 -26.18 1.58 -5.90
C PHE A 297 -27.52 2.30 -5.85
N ALA A 298 -27.89 2.87 -4.68
CA ALA A 298 -29.07 3.73 -4.55
C ALA A 298 -28.99 4.95 -5.47
N SER A 299 -27.82 5.56 -5.55
CA SER A 299 -27.50 6.62 -6.50
C SER A 299 -26.05 6.55 -6.93
N LEU A 300 -25.80 6.91 -8.18
CA LEU A 300 -24.46 7.06 -8.76
C LEU A 300 -24.38 8.43 -9.42
N GLU A 301 -23.58 9.32 -8.87
CA GLU A 301 -23.39 10.68 -9.38
C GLU A 301 -21.99 10.88 -9.90
N TYR A 302 -21.87 11.40 -11.14
CA TYR A 302 -20.58 11.79 -11.70
C TYR A 302 -20.19 13.16 -11.14
N THR A 303 -19.52 13.16 -10.00
CA THR A 303 -19.19 14.36 -9.23
C THR A 303 -18.04 14.08 -8.27
N HIS A 304 -17.44 15.11 -7.73
CA HIS A 304 -16.34 15.04 -6.77
C HIS A 304 -16.36 16.21 -5.78
N PRO A 305 -15.72 16.10 -4.60
CA PRO A 305 -15.51 17.25 -3.74
C PRO A 305 -14.59 18.28 -4.43
N ASP A 306 -14.80 19.56 -4.14
CA ASP A 306 -13.92 20.61 -4.66
C ASP A 306 -12.50 20.45 -4.09
N CYS A 307 -11.56 20.11 -4.98
CA CYS A 307 -10.14 19.89 -4.70
C CYS A 307 -9.26 21.09 -5.10
N HIS A 308 -9.85 22.28 -5.36
CA HIS A 308 -9.06 23.46 -5.74
C HIS A 308 -7.95 23.76 -4.72
N GLY A 309 -6.72 23.87 -5.22
CA GLY A 309 -5.51 24.10 -4.42
C GLY A 309 -4.85 22.82 -3.85
N ALA A 310 -5.35 21.62 -4.21
CA ALA A 310 -4.81 20.35 -3.70
C ALA A 310 -3.33 20.13 -4.10
N ASP A 311 -2.96 20.40 -5.35
CA ASP A 311 -1.57 20.29 -5.83
C ASP A 311 -0.63 21.18 -5.02
N ARG A 312 -1.01 22.45 -4.85
CA ARG A 312 -0.21 23.42 -4.09
C ARG A 312 -0.07 22.99 -2.62
N ALA A 313 -1.17 22.62 -1.98
CA ALA A 313 -1.14 22.16 -0.59
C ALA A 313 -0.28 20.91 -0.43
N PHE A 314 -0.42 19.93 -1.32
CA PHE A 314 0.37 18.69 -1.26
C PHE A 314 1.85 18.94 -1.49
N SER A 315 2.21 19.71 -2.52
CA SER A 315 3.60 20.07 -2.86
C SER A 315 4.32 20.72 -1.66
N VAL A 316 3.71 21.75 -1.07
CA VAL A 316 4.32 22.48 0.07
C VAL A 316 4.45 21.59 1.31
N LEU A 317 3.37 20.89 1.71
CA LEU A 317 3.38 20.04 2.90
C LEU A 317 4.32 18.84 2.73
N ARG A 318 4.38 18.25 1.53
CA ARG A 318 5.34 17.20 1.19
C ARG A 318 6.77 17.72 1.21
N GLY A 319 7.04 18.89 0.60
CA GLY A 319 8.34 19.54 0.62
C GLY A 319 8.84 19.80 2.05
N LEU A 320 7.94 20.21 2.95
CA LEU A 320 8.23 20.37 4.38
C LEU A 320 8.68 19.05 5.03
N LEU A 321 7.94 17.95 4.78
CA LEU A 321 8.30 16.62 5.28
C LEU A 321 9.69 16.20 4.81
N PHE A 322 9.95 16.29 3.51
CA PHE A 322 11.22 15.85 2.92
C PHE A 322 12.40 16.72 3.37
N SER A 323 12.23 18.03 3.47
CA SER A 323 13.26 18.93 3.99
C SER A 323 13.54 18.64 5.46
N GLY A 324 12.53 18.36 6.26
CA GLY A 324 12.68 18.00 7.66
C GLY A 324 13.49 16.72 7.88
N HIS A 325 13.31 15.71 7.00
CA HIS A 325 13.96 14.41 7.15
C HIS A 325 15.31 14.30 6.43
N HIS A 326 15.46 14.92 5.25
CA HIS A 326 16.54 14.56 4.33
C HIS A 326 17.49 15.70 3.98
N ARG A 327 17.24 16.95 4.42
CA ARG A 327 18.10 18.11 4.10
C ARG A 327 19.57 17.86 4.46
N GLU A 328 19.83 17.32 5.66
CA GLU A 328 21.17 17.04 6.12
C GLU A 328 21.84 15.90 5.34
N LEU A 329 21.10 14.86 4.97
CA LEU A 329 21.61 13.76 4.13
C LEU A 329 22.01 14.28 2.74
N VAL A 330 21.15 15.08 2.10
CA VAL A 330 21.43 15.68 0.78
C VAL A 330 22.65 16.60 0.85
N ARG A 331 22.77 17.39 1.92
CA ARG A 331 23.92 18.30 2.10
C ARG A 331 25.23 17.55 2.30
N ASN A 332 25.23 16.51 3.12
CA ASN A 332 26.44 15.81 3.55
C ASN A 332 26.85 14.69 2.58
N HIS A 333 25.90 14.10 1.85
CA HIS A 333 26.12 12.95 0.96
C HIS A 333 25.44 13.10 -0.41
N PRO A 334 25.68 14.21 -1.15
CA PRO A 334 24.92 14.51 -2.37
C PRO A 334 25.07 13.47 -3.48
N SER A 335 26.22 12.75 -3.53
CA SER A 335 26.45 11.70 -4.54
C SER A 335 25.77 10.36 -4.22
N LYS A 336 25.36 10.12 -2.95
CA LYS A 336 24.73 8.89 -2.49
C LYS A 336 23.23 8.99 -2.28
N VAL A 337 22.63 10.13 -2.58
CA VAL A 337 21.20 10.38 -2.43
C VAL A 337 20.55 10.50 -3.82
N GLY A 338 19.44 9.83 -4.02
CA GLY A 338 18.76 9.76 -5.30
C GLY A 338 18.09 11.05 -5.76
N PRO A 339 17.74 11.13 -7.06
CA PRO A 339 17.20 12.33 -7.70
C PRO A 339 15.88 12.78 -7.09
N ASN A 340 14.97 11.85 -6.74
CA ASN A 340 13.67 12.18 -6.15
C ASN A 340 13.82 12.86 -4.79
N ILE A 341 14.73 12.38 -3.94
CA ILE A 341 15.00 12.99 -2.63
C ILE A 341 15.60 14.39 -2.80
N LYS A 342 16.61 14.53 -3.68
CA LYS A 342 17.22 15.83 -3.99
C LYS A 342 16.18 16.85 -4.47
N ALA A 343 15.31 16.42 -5.40
CA ALA A 343 14.25 17.27 -5.95
C ALA A 343 13.28 17.74 -4.87
N ASN A 344 12.79 16.83 -3.99
CA ASN A 344 11.89 17.21 -2.89
C ASN A 344 12.55 18.14 -1.87
N VAL A 345 13.82 17.89 -1.52
CA VAL A 345 14.55 18.77 -0.57
C VAL A 345 14.77 20.15 -1.19
N LYS A 346 15.12 20.21 -2.49
CA LYS A 346 15.26 21.49 -3.23
C LYS A 346 13.94 22.24 -3.29
N GLU A 347 12.85 21.54 -3.63
CA GLU A 347 11.51 22.09 -3.67
C GLU A 347 11.09 22.62 -2.29
N GLY A 348 11.20 21.80 -1.24
CA GLY A 348 10.85 22.19 0.12
C GLY A 348 11.70 23.35 0.68
N ALA A 349 12.96 23.48 0.25
CA ALA A 349 13.82 24.60 0.63
C ALA A 349 13.44 25.91 -0.09
N SER A 350 12.67 25.86 -1.17
CA SER A 350 12.21 27.05 -1.90
C SER A 350 10.98 27.72 -1.27
N PHE A 351 10.26 27.00 -0.38
CA PHE A 351 9.05 27.51 0.25
C PHE A 351 9.35 28.40 1.46
N SER A 352 8.67 29.53 1.53
CA SER A 352 8.70 30.45 2.68
C SER A 352 7.74 29.98 3.79
N ALA A 353 7.86 30.59 4.96
CA ALA A 353 6.91 30.37 6.05
C ALA A 353 5.47 30.77 5.65
N LEU A 354 5.30 31.76 4.78
CA LEU A 354 3.98 32.16 4.26
C LEU A 354 3.39 31.10 3.35
N ASP A 355 4.18 30.47 2.49
CA ASP A 355 3.74 29.33 1.67
C ASP A 355 3.22 28.18 2.53
N VAL A 356 3.90 27.88 3.65
CA VAL A 356 3.46 26.84 4.59
C VAL A 356 2.12 27.19 5.24
N VAL A 357 1.94 28.43 5.70
CA VAL A 357 0.67 28.91 6.27
C VAL A 357 -0.45 28.83 5.23
N GLU A 358 -0.20 29.26 4.00
CA GLU A 358 -1.16 29.18 2.91
C GLU A 358 -1.55 27.72 2.60
N ALA A 359 -0.58 26.81 2.51
CA ALA A 359 -0.84 25.40 2.26
C ALA A 359 -1.66 24.73 3.38
N MET A 360 -1.41 25.07 4.66
CA MET A 360 -2.20 24.58 5.79
C MET A 360 -3.64 25.15 5.75
N ASN A 361 -3.82 26.40 5.34
CA ASN A 361 -5.13 26.98 5.15
C ASN A 361 -5.88 26.30 4.00
N LEU A 362 -5.22 26.08 2.86
CA LEU A 362 -5.78 25.34 1.72
C LEU A 362 -6.19 23.91 2.16
N GLN A 363 -5.32 23.17 2.85
CA GLN A 363 -5.64 21.86 3.39
C GLN A 363 -6.89 21.88 4.26
N THR A 364 -7.00 22.87 5.14
CA THR A 364 -8.17 23.06 6.02
C THR A 364 -9.45 23.33 5.20
N GLN A 365 -9.37 24.16 4.18
CA GLN A 365 -10.51 24.46 3.29
C GLN A 365 -10.93 23.23 2.50
N ILE A 366 -9.98 22.50 1.91
CA ILE A 366 -10.24 21.26 1.19
C ILE A 366 -10.90 20.24 2.12
N TYR A 367 -10.37 20.06 3.34
CA TYR A 367 -10.97 19.18 4.35
C TYR A 367 -12.45 19.52 4.60
N ARG A 368 -12.78 20.80 4.83
CA ARG A 368 -14.17 21.23 5.08
C ARG A 368 -15.08 20.96 3.89
N ARG A 369 -14.61 21.22 2.65
CA ARG A 369 -15.35 20.93 1.42
C ARG A 369 -15.64 19.43 1.27
N TRP A 370 -14.68 18.58 1.64
CA TRP A 370 -14.86 17.13 1.64
C TRP A 370 -15.88 16.69 2.69
N GLN A 371 -15.86 17.26 3.91
CA GLN A 371 -16.87 16.93 4.92
C GLN A 371 -18.29 17.28 4.43
N THR A 372 -18.51 18.47 3.88
CA THR A 372 -19.80 18.87 3.31
C THR A 372 -20.22 17.97 2.14
N PHE A 373 -19.28 17.54 1.31
CA PHE A 373 -19.56 16.60 0.21
C PHE A 373 -20.07 15.25 0.73
N PHE A 374 -19.46 14.72 1.78
CA PHE A 374 -19.85 13.46 2.42
C PHE A 374 -21.17 13.53 3.22
N GLU A 375 -21.79 14.69 3.39
CA GLU A 375 -23.19 14.76 3.91
C GLU A 375 -24.19 14.16 2.91
N ARG A 376 -23.90 14.24 1.61
CA ARG A 376 -24.76 13.77 0.53
C ARG A 376 -24.34 12.46 -0.11
N HIS A 377 -23.08 12.07 0.07
CA HIS A 377 -22.51 10.84 -0.49
C HIS A 377 -21.93 9.98 0.63
N ASP A 378 -21.95 8.68 0.45
CA ASP A 378 -21.40 7.73 1.43
C ASP A 378 -19.98 7.28 1.04
N PHE A 379 -19.74 7.14 -0.28
CA PHE A 379 -18.44 6.72 -0.83
C PHE A 379 -18.13 7.47 -2.11
N ILE A 380 -16.81 7.57 -2.40
CA ILE A 380 -16.30 8.00 -3.70
C ILE A 380 -15.60 6.81 -4.34
N ILE A 381 -15.88 6.53 -5.61
CA ILE A 381 -15.17 5.54 -6.43
C ILE A 381 -14.44 6.26 -7.56
N ALA A 382 -13.16 5.95 -7.72
CA ALA A 382 -12.30 6.54 -8.75
C ALA A 382 -11.28 5.51 -9.23
N PRO A 383 -10.61 5.70 -10.39
CA PRO A 383 -9.39 4.95 -10.68
C PRO A 383 -8.37 5.14 -9.55
N THR A 384 -7.62 4.11 -9.21
CA THR A 384 -6.57 4.23 -8.18
C THR A 384 -5.40 5.06 -8.68
N THR A 385 -5.06 4.93 -9.97
CA THR A 385 -3.91 5.57 -10.60
C THR A 385 -4.33 6.34 -11.83
N THR A 386 -3.57 7.35 -12.21
CA THR A 386 -3.79 8.15 -13.41
C THR A 386 -3.26 7.48 -14.68
N ILE A 387 -2.45 6.43 -14.56
CA ILE A 387 -1.77 5.74 -15.65
C ILE A 387 -1.83 4.23 -15.48
N SER A 388 -1.68 3.49 -16.58
CA SER A 388 -1.32 2.08 -16.60
C SER A 388 0.16 1.88 -16.23
N PRO A 389 0.60 0.67 -15.79
CA PRO A 389 2.01 0.40 -15.50
C PRO A 389 2.94 0.76 -16.65
N ARG A 390 3.92 1.65 -16.42
CA ARG A 390 4.92 2.11 -17.38
C ARG A 390 6.16 1.21 -17.34
N ASP A 391 7.05 1.40 -18.32
CA ASP A 391 8.37 0.76 -18.33
C ASP A 391 9.13 1.12 -17.04
N TRP A 392 9.69 0.12 -16.34
CA TRP A 392 10.40 0.35 -15.08
C TRP A 392 11.74 1.09 -15.26
N HIS A 393 12.25 1.27 -16.50
CA HIS A 393 13.40 2.13 -16.77
C HIS A 393 13.05 3.61 -16.57
N GLU A 394 11.80 4.00 -16.77
CA GLU A 394 11.33 5.35 -16.46
C GLU A 394 11.28 5.54 -14.93
N LEU A 395 11.96 6.56 -14.42
CA LEU A 395 11.90 6.89 -12.99
C LEU A 395 10.47 7.28 -12.60
N TYR A 396 9.81 8.05 -13.45
CA TYR A 396 8.40 8.42 -13.43
C TYR A 396 7.99 8.92 -14.83
N PRO A 397 6.69 8.91 -15.18
CA PRO A 397 6.25 9.40 -16.49
C PRO A 397 6.61 10.88 -16.66
N SER A 398 7.28 11.21 -17.76
CA SER A 398 7.60 12.60 -18.10
C SER A 398 6.36 13.37 -18.56
N GLU A 399 5.38 12.66 -19.13
CA GLU A 399 4.11 13.20 -19.61
C GLU A 399 2.97 12.17 -19.52
N ILE A 400 1.73 12.66 -19.51
CA ILE A 400 0.50 11.87 -19.65
C ILE A 400 -0.34 12.53 -20.75
N ASP A 401 -0.61 11.81 -21.84
CA ASP A 401 -1.38 12.30 -23.00
C ASP A 401 -0.88 13.68 -23.51
N GLY A 402 0.46 13.83 -23.63
CA GLY A 402 1.10 15.07 -24.06
C GLY A 402 1.13 16.20 -23.03
N LYS A 403 0.64 15.99 -21.82
CA LYS A 403 0.74 16.96 -20.73
C LYS A 403 1.95 16.63 -19.85
N PRO A 404 2.92 17.54 -19.69
CA PRO A 404 4.14 17.28 -18.93
C PRO A 404 3.85 17.12 -17.45
N MET A 405 4.62 16.23 -16.79
CA MET A 405 4.61 16.09 -15.33
C MET A 405 5.67 16.98 -14.69
N GLU A 406 5.25 17.84 -13.77
CA GLU A 406 6.12 18.81 -13.11
C GLU A 406 7.05 18.16 -12.07
N SER A 407 6.64 17.01 -11.51
CA SER A 407 7.40 16.27 -10.50
C SER A 407 7.11 14.78 -10.57
N TYR A 408 7.97 13.98 -9.91
CA TYR A 408 7.78 12.53 -9.86
C TYR A 408 6.52 12.10 -9.11
N TYR A 409 5.88 12.95 -8.34
CA TYR A 409 4.63 12.65 -7.62
C TYR A 409 3.38 13.26 -8.26
N HIS A 410 3.50 14.12 -9.27
CA HIS A 410 2.36 14.80 -9.90
C HIS A 410 1.33 13.81 -10.46
N TRP A 411 1.78 12.73 -11.08
CA TRP A 411 0.91 11.66 -11.58
C TRP A 411 0.18 10.87 -10.49
N LEU A 412 0.54 11.05 -9.20
CA LEU A 412 -0.12 10.42 -8.04
C LEU A 412 -1.32 11.23 -7.52
N SER A 413 -1.76 12.24 -8.24
CA SER A 413 -2.80 13.20 -7.83
C SER A 413 -4.12 12.54 -7.43
N MET A 414 -4.56 11.49 -8.10
CA MET A 414 -5.72 10.70 -7.70
C MET A 414 -5.64 10.17 -6.27
N ALA A 415 -4.45 9.79 -5.84
CA ALA A 415 -4.23 9.22 -4.53
C ALA A 415 -4.03 10.28 -3.45
N TYR A 416 -3.27 11.35 -3.71
CA TYR A 416 -3.02 12.33 -2.65
C TYR A 416 -4.21 13.28 -2.39
N ALA A 417 -5.23 13.32 -3.24
CA ALA A 417 -6.47 14.04 -2.94
C ALA A 417 -7.07 13.60 -1.58
N SER A 418 -7.25 12.29 -1.38
CA SER A 418 -7.74 11.75 -0.10
C SER A 418 -6.69 11.77 1.02
N THR A 419 -5.39 11.72 0.67
CA THR A 419 -4.29 11.85 1.64
C THR A 419 -4.32 13.20 2.36
N LEU A 420 -4.50 14.30 1.63
CA LEU A 420 -4.53 15.66 2.19
C LEU A 420 -5.58 15.82 3.28
N VAL A 421 -6.71 15.16 3.15
CA VAL A 421 -7.85 15.26 4.06
C VAL A 421 -7.96 14.09 5.04
N GLY A 422 -7.09 13.09 4.90
CA GLY A 422 -7.01 11.97 5.85
C GLY A 422 -8.18 11.00 5.79
N HIS A 423 -8.85 10.87 4.65
CA HIS A 423 -9.91 9.88 4.45
C HIS A 423 -9.34 8.48 4.23
N PRO A 424 -9.96 7.41 4.76
CA PRO A 424 -9.58 6.04 4.49
C PRO A 424 -9.81 5.73 3.01
N SER A 425 -8.89 5.00 2.40
CA SER A 425 -8.97 4.66 0.98
C SER A 425 -8.42 3.25 0.74
N ILE A 426 -9.18 2.44 0.03
CA ILE A 426 -8.80 1.09 -0.34
C ILE A 426 -8.71 0.97 -1.87
N THR A 427 -7.69 0.27 -2.35
CA THR A 427 -7.65 -0.20 -3.73
C THR A 427 -8.27 -1.58 -3.80
N LEU A 428 -9.25 -1.72 -4.67
CA LEU A 428 -9.89 -2.98 -5.01
C LEU A 428 -9.55 -3.35 -6.47
N PRO A 429 -8.98 -4.55 -6.74
CA PRO A 429 -8.79 -5.01 -8.11
C PRO A 429 -10.12 -5.08 -8.87
N ALA A 430 -10.16 -4.56 -10.09
CA ALA A 430 -11.35 -4.52 -10.95
C ALA A 430 -11.04 -5.01 -12.38
N GLY A 431 -10.47 -6.21 -12.48
CA GLY A 431 -10.09 -6.81 -13.75
C GLY A 431 -8.81 -6.21 -14.35
N ARG A 432 -8.79 -6.11 -15.68
CA ARG A 432 -7.66 -5.59 -16.45
C ARG A 432 -8.06 -4.30 -17.17
N ASP A 433 -7.08 -3.45 -17.43
CA ASP A 433 -7.20 -2.31 -18.33
C ASP A 433 -7.19 -2.74 -19.80
N LEU A 434 -7.31 -1.77 -20.72
CA LEU A 434 -7.33 -2.03 -22.16
C LEU A 434 -5.99 -2.52 -22.71
N ASN A 435 -4.88 -2.39 -21.96
CA ASN A 435 -3.59 -2.98 -22.26
C ASN A 435 -3.43 -4.42 -21.72
N GLY A 436 -4.44 -4.95 -21.02
CA GLY A 436 -4.41 -6.26 -20.42
C GLY A 436 -3.68 -6.34 -19.08
N LEU A 437 -3.27 -5.21 -18.50
CA LEU A 437 -2.62 -5.11 -17.19
C LEU A 437 -3.67 -4.95 -16.07
N PRO A 438 -3.35 -5.29 -14.82
CA PRO A 438 -4.29 -5.12 -13.73
C PRO A 438 -4.77 -3.67 -13.60
N PHE A 439 -6.07 -3.52 -13.33
CA PHE A 439 -6.72 -2.25 -13.07
C PHE A 439 -7.31 -2.25 -11.65
N GLY A 440 -7.11 -1.15 -10.92
CA GLY A 440 -7.62 -0.97 -9.57
C GLY A 440 -8.55 0.23 -9.45
N LEU A 441 -9.64 0.05 -8.73
CA LEU A 441 -10.51 1.13 -8.27
C LEU A 441 -10.12 1.52 -6.84
N GLN A 442 -10.02 2.81 -6.55
CA GLN A 442 -9.97 3.27 -5.16
C GLN A 442 -11.38 3.61 -4.68
N ILE A 443 -11.70 3.11 -3.50
CA ILE A 443 -12.91 3.41 -2.76
C ILE A 443 -12.51 4.27 -1.58
N ILE A 444 -13.11 5.45 -1.45
CA ILE A 444 -12.81 6.42 -0.40
C ILE A 444 -14.05 6.56 0.47
N GLY A 445 -13.92 6.30 1.77
CA GLY A 445 -14.98 6.47 2.75
C GLY A 445 -14.85 7.75 3.55
N ARG A 446 -15.78 7.97 4.49
CA ARG A 446 -15.71 9.09 5.43
C ARG A 446 -14.52 8.91 6.38
N ARG A 447 -13.91 10.02 6.75
CA ARG A 447 -12.78 9.99 7.67
C ARG A 447 -13.19 9.39 9.02
N GLY A 448 -12.40 8.41 9.49
CA GLY A 448 -12.66 7.66 10.72
C GLY A 448 -13.64 6.49 10.55
N GLU A 449 -14.27 6.34 9.37
CA GLU A 449 -15.19 5.23 9.07
C GLU A 449 -14.47 4.12 8.30
N ASP A 450 -13.30 3.72 8.78
CA ASP A 450 -12.45 2.69 8.17
C ASP A 450 -13.16 1.34 8.07
N LEU A 451 -13.90 0.96 9.12
CA LEU A 451 -14.67 -0.29 9.15
C LEU A 451 -15.76 -0.32 8.08
N ALA A 452 -16.52 0.78 7.94
CA ALA A 452 -17.57 0.89 6.93
C ALA A 452 -16.98 0.87 5.50
N THR A 453 -15.81 1.52 5.31
CA THR A 453 -15.10 1.53 4.02
C THR A 453 -14.67 0.11 3.61
N LEU A 454 -14.14 -0.67 4.55
CA LEU A 454 -13.74 -2.06 4.30
C LEU A 454 -14.96 -2.96 4.09
N ALA A 455 -16.04 -2.77 4.85
CA ALA A 455 -17.28 -3.53 4.68
C ALA A 455 -17.90 -3.31 3.29
N PHE A 456 -18.00 -2.05 2.85
CA PHE A 456 -18.47 -1.72 1.50
C PHE A 456 -17.57 -2.31 0.41
N ALA A 457 -16.25 -2.22 0.57
CA ALA A 457 -15.30 -2.80 -0.37
C ALA A 457 -15.40 -4.33 -0.45
N GLN A 458 -15.70 -5.03 0.67
CA GLN A 458 -15.88 -6.48 0.69
C GLN A 458 -17.11 -6.92 -0.13
N GLU A 459 -18.22 -6.19 -0.02
CA GLU A 459 -19.42 -6.49 -0.83
C GLU A 459 -19.18 -6.24 -2.32
N LEU A 460 -18.42 -5.17 -2.66
CA LEU A 460 -18.00 -4.94 -4.04
C LEU A 460 -17.04 -6.03 -4.54
N GLU A 461 -16.10 -6.49 -3.72
CA GLU A 461 -15.22 -7.62 -4.06
C GLU A 461 -16.03 -8.88 -4.35
N ALA A 462 -17.04 -9.17 -3.53
CA ALA A 462 -17.93 -10.30 -3.74
C ALA A 462 -18.68 -10.18 -5.07
N LEU A 463 -19.23 -9.00 -5.38
CA LEU A 463 -19.86 -8.71 -6.66
C LEU A 463 -18.88 -8.88 -7.83
N PHE A 464 -17.67 -8.31 -7.75
CA PHE A 464 -16.67 -8.38 -8.82
C PHE A 464 -16.23 -9.81 -9.12
N ASN A 465 -16.20 -10.68 -8.11
CA ASN A 465 -15.89 -12.11 -8.30
C ASN A 465 -16.97 -12.86 -9.09
N THR A 466 -18.19 -12.30 -9.25
CA THR A 466 -19.26 -12.87 -10.08
C THR A 466 -19.20 -12.40 -11.54
N VAL A 467 -18.40 -11.35 -11.84
CA VAL A 467 -18.29 -10.75 -13.17
C VAL A 467 -16.88 -10.97 -13.69
N PRO A 468 -16.67 -11.82 -14.73
CA PRO A 468 -15.33 -12.19 -15.19
C PRO A 468 -14.41 -10.98 -15.51
N GLU A 469 -14.96 -9.92 -16.12
CA GLU A 469 -14.22 -8.72 -16.51
C GLU A 469 -13.83 -7.82 -15.33
N LEU A 470 -14.42 -8.03 -14.15
CA LEU A 470 -14.13 -7.33 -12.92
C LEU A 470 -13.31 -8.18 -11.94
N SER A 471 -13.27 -9.50 -12.14
CA SER A 471 -12.59 -10.42 -11.25
C SER A 471 -11.09 -10.10 -11.13
N ARG A 472 -10.56 -10.29 -9.94
CA ARG A 472 -9.13 -10.07 -9.66
C ARG A 472 -8.23 -10.84 -10.63
N PRO A 473 -7.32 -10.19 -11.37
CA PRO A 473 -6.35 -10.87 -12.22
C PRO A 473 -5.46 -11.82 -11.41
N GLN A 474 -5.19 -13.00 -11.98
CA GLN A 474 -4.28 -13.97 -11.40
C GLN A 474 -2.91 -13.87 -12.06
N VAL A 475 -1.84 -13.98 -11.27
CA VAL A 475 -0.46 -14.05 -11.76
C VAL A 475 -0.20 -15.45 -12.34
N ASP A 476 0.39 -15.51 -13.52
CA ASP A 476 0.90 -16.76 -14.08
C ASP A 476 2.26 -17.13 -13.42
N THR A 477 2.20 -17.71 -12.24
CA THR A 477 3.40 -18.13 -11.51
C THR A 477 4.21 -19.19 -12.23
N LYS A 478 3.59 -20.00 -13.12
CA LYS A 478 4.34 -21.00 -13.91
C LYS A 478 5.24 -20.32 -14.93
N SER A 479 4.75 -19.28 -15.61
CA SER A 479 5.56 -18.47 -16.51
C SER A 479 6.72 -17.80 -15.76
N LEU A 480 6.47 -17.24 -14.58
CA LEU A 480 7.51 -16.61 -13.76
C LEU A 480 8.61 -17.60 -13.29
N CYS A 481 8.25 -18.84 -12.94
CA CYS A 481 9.23 -19.85 -12.57
C CYS A 481 10.20 -20.20 -13.72
N ASN A 482 9.79 -20.01 -14.96
CA ASN A 482 10.59 -20.27 -16.17
C ASN A 482 11.25 -19.01 -16.75
N ALA A 483 10.97 -17.84 -16.20
CA ALA A 483 11.53 -16.60 -16.64
C ALA A 483 13.01 -16.47 -16.23
N GLN A 484 13.77 -15.72 -17.03
CA GLN A 484 15.16 -15.40 -16.66
C GLN A 484 15.15 -14.53 -15.40
N PRO A 485 16.14 -14.70 -14.52
CA PRO A 485 16.33 -13.78 -13.40
C PRO A 485 16.45 -12.34 -13.88
N LEU A 486 15.82 -11.42 -13.14
CA LEU A 486 15.89 -10.01 -13.44
C LEU A 486 17.35 -9.54 -13.32
N SER A 487 17.86 -8.90 -14.34
CA SER A 487 19.24 -8.39 -14.40
C SER A 487 19.25 -6.89 -14.65
N PHE A 488 20.22 -6.20 -14.05
CA PHE A 488 20.42 -4.77 -14.18
C PHE A 488 21.80 -4.49 -14.76
N SER A 489 21.92 -3.56 -15.71
CA SER A 489 23.22 -3.11 -16.19
C SER A 489 23.94 -2.32 -15.07
N GLU A 490 25.27 -2.48 -15.00
CA GLU A 490 26.09 -1.60 -14.14
C GLU A 490 25.81 -0.13 -14.52
N GLY A 491 25.52 0.71 -13.53
CA GLY A 491 25.18 2.12 -13.73
C GLY A 491 23.71 2.44 -13.97
N PHE A 492 22.85 1.45 -14.29
CA PHE A 492 21.41 1.71 -14.47
C PHE A 492 20.74 2.25 -13.20
N LEU A 493 21.19 1.81 -12.03
CA LEU A 493 20.69 2.23 -10.73
C LEU A 493 21.52 3.37 -10.12
N GLY A 494 22.65 3.72 -10.73
CA GLY A 494 23.47 4.84 -10.32
C GLY A 494 22.70 6.16 -10.49
N PHE A 495 22.85 7.03 -9.52
CA PHE A 495 22.33 8.39 -9.56
C PHE A 495 23.36 9.33 -10.21
N GLY A 496 23.85 8.93 -11.40
CA GLY A 496 24.76 9.74 -12.19
C GLY A 496 24.09 10.94 -12.84
#